data_202ebc540f75eb4b04573399521faea0
#
_entry.id   202ebc540f75eb4b04573399521faea0
#
_cell.length_a   1.000
_cell.length_b   1.000
_cell.length_c   1.000
_cell.angle_alpha   90.00
_cell.angle_beta   90.00
_cell.angle_gamma   90.00
#
_symmetry.space_group_name_H-M   'P 1'
#
loop_
_entity.id
_entity.type
_entity.pdbx_description
1 polymer ?
#
loop_
_entity_poly.entity_id
_entity_poly.type
_entity_poly.pdbx_seq_one_letter_code
_entity_poly.pdbx_strand_id
1 'polypeptide(L)'
;MSGIVLSASVRQNLLSLQSTAALLATTQNDLATGNKVNTALDNPTEFFTAAGLNNRASDIGNLLDSIGNGVQVLQAANTGITSLQGLIANAQSIANQVLQSPVGYSTKSNVTATAIPGATANNLLGPPANNTVTGGAIPGATALTTKLSALTTPITTADSLTIDGKTISFAASGGNTFTSNGETLDLSTSTVGDLLGAIDGITGATTPSTLNATKLVLSTGTTQALAIGGNAGTLTALGLTAGTTPLSPPLLQGQSLTITPTGNGTATSIVFGTGSGQVSTLNQLNAALAANNLQASISTTGVINIVTSNEAASSTIGTIGGTATPFAGLTATAPVADPTSQATRAGLITQYNNVLQQINTTSQDSSFNGINLLNGDTLSLVFDETGASKLNITGVTFNDAGLGLSTLTAGTDFLDSDSANAVLAQLDEASTTLRGEASALGSNLSIVEIRQDFNKNLINVLQTGASNLTLADPNEEAANSQALSTRQSIAVSALALANQSQQSVLQLLR
;
A
#
# COMPACT_ATOMS: atom_id res chain seq x y z
N MET A 1 -36.65 35.15 104.95
CA MET A 1 -35.78 34.14 104.33
C MET A 1 -34.40 34.81 104.12
N SER A 2 -33.46 34.54 104.98
CA SER A 2 -32.13 35.06 104.83
C SER A 2 -31.43 34.37 103.63
N GLY A 3 -31.23 35.11 102.56
CA GLY A 3 -30.54 34.54 101.42
C GLY A 3 -29.10 34.16 101.91
N ILE A 4 -28.75 32.93 101.68
CA ILE A 4 -27.43 32.38 101.91
C ILE A 4 -26.50 33.13 100.93
N VAL A 5 -25.78 34.20 101.38
CA VAL A 5 -24.79 34.87 100.60
C VAL A 5 -23.52 34.03 100.66
N LEU A 6 -23.30 33.28 99.56
CA LEU A 6 -22.04 32.49 99.42
C LEU A 6 -20.82 33.41 99.50
N SER A 7 -19.80 32.97 100.22
CA SER A 7 -18.54 33.73 100.33
C SER A 7 -17.86 33.88 98.91
N ALA A 8 -17.01 34.92 98.75
CA ALA A 8 -16.34 35.17 97.50
C ALA A 8 -15.48 33.96 97.03
N SER A 9 -14.86 33.23 97.97
CA SER A 9 -14.07 32.03 97.70
C SER A 9 -14.93 30.85 97.22
N VAL A 10 -16.16 30.64 97.84
CA VAL A 10 -17.09 29.58 97.40
C VAL A 10 -17.68 29.88 96.03
N ARG A 11 -18.01 31.15 95.71
CA ARG A 11 -18.45 31.55 94.37
C ARG A 11 -17.38 31.31 93.31
N GLN A 12 -16.10 31.66 93.64
CA GLN A 12 -14.98 31.45 92.72
C GLN A 12 -14.69 29.96 92.46
N ASN A 13 -14.76 29.14 93.53
CA ASN A 13 -14.65 27.69 93.42
C ASN A 13 -15.82 27.07 92.58
N LEU A 14 -17.02 27.60 92.80
CA LEU A 14 -18.20 27.14 92.01
C LEU A 14 -18.04 27.50 90.50
N LEU A 15 -17.58 28.72 90.21
CA LEU A 15 -17.30 29.11 88.78
C LEU A 15 -16.20 28.26 88.19
N SER A 16 -15.12 27.96 88.93
CA SER A 16 -14.05 27.05 88.48
C SER A 16 -14.55 25.65 88.25
N LEU A 17 -15.43 25.11 89.13
CA LEU A 17 -16.08 23.81 89.00
C LEU A 17 -16.99 23.74 87.71
N GLN A 18 -17.81 24.80 87.53
CA GLN A 18 -18.66 24.90 86.33
C GLN A 18 -17.82 24.98 85.07
N SER A 19 -16.78 25.76 85.02
CA SER A 19 -15.84 25.86 83.93
C SER A 19 -15.18 24.50 83.67
N THR A 20 -14.68 23.83 84.70
CA THR A 20 -14.07 22.46 84.53
C THR A 20 -15.07 21.40 84.05
N ALA A 21 -16.31 21.44 84.57
CA ALA A 21 -17.35 20.55 84.12
C ALA A 21 -17.74 20.82 82.68
N ALA A 22 -17.83 22.04 82.22
CA ALA A 22 -18.07 22.43 80.87
C ALA A 22 -16.94 21.95 79.90
N LEU A 23 -15.67 22.15 80.26
CA LEU A 23 -14.52 21.68 79.51
C LEU A 23 -14.45 20.17 79.46
N LEU A 24 -14.80 19.46 80.57
CA LEU A 24 -14.86 18.01 80.62
C LEU A 24 -15.94 17.47 79.67
N ALA A 25 -17.10 18.11 79.63
CA ALA A 25 -18.21 17.73 78.75
C ALA A 25 -17.80 17.91 77.26
N THR A 26 -17.09 19.01 76.91
CA THR A 26 -16.55 19.24 75.57
C THR A 26 -15.52 18.17 75.18
N THR A 27 -14.51 17.91 76.03
CA THR A 27 -13.48 16.90 75.79
C THR A 27 -14.09 15.48 75.69
N GLN A 28 -15.11 15.16 76.51
CA GLN A 28 -15.82 13.88 76.38
C GLN A 28 -16.62 13.77 75.08
N ASN A 29 -17.22 14.85 74.61
CA ASN A 29 -17.89 14.90 73.33
C ASN A 29 -16.88 14.74 72.17
N ASP A 30 -15.76 15.42 72.23
CA ASP A 30 -14.72 15.34 71.20
C ASP A 30 -14.09 13.94 71.15
N LEU A 31 -13.89 13.32 72.32
CA LEU A 31 -13.42 11.93 72.37
C LEU A 31 -14.47 10.94 71.88
N ALA A 32 -15.75 11.16 72.16
CA ALA A 32 -16.87 10.29 71.74
C ALA A 32 -17.12 10.41 70.23
N THR A 33 -17.00 11.61 69.64
CA THR A 33 -17.20 11.86 68.21
C THR A 33 -15.97 11.66 67.40
N GLY A 34 -14.77 11.72 68.02
CA GLY A 34 -13.50 11.75 67.34
C GLY A 34 -13.19 13.09 66.66
N ASN A 35 -14.01 14.12 66.91
CA ASN A 35 -13.88 15.42 66.28
C ASN A 35 -13.77 16.53 67.35
N LYS A 36 -12.83 17.48 67.17
CA LYS A 36 -12.71 18.71 67.93
C LYS A 36 -13.68 19.81 67.49
N VAL A 37 -14.19 19.69 66.23
CA VAL A 37 -15.15 20.60 65.63
C VAL A 37 -16.34 19.77 65.13
N ASN A 38 -17.40 19.72 65.90
CA ASN A 38 -18.62 18.95 65.62
C ASN A 38 -19.70 19.81 64.99
N THR A 39 -19.76 21.08 65.35
CA THR A 39 -20.77 22.02 64.87
C THR A 39 -20.16 23.36 64.50
N ALA A 40 -20.91 24.18 63.77
CA ALA A 40 -20.47 25.54 63.41
C ALA A 40 -20.32 26.42 64.63
N LEU A 41 -20.82 26.05 65.84
CA LEU A 41 -20.65 26.81 67.07
C LEU A 41 -19.26 26.56 67.72
N ASP A 42 -18.64 25.42 67.47
CA ASP A 42 -17.32 25.07 68.01
C ASP A 42 -16.23 25.90 67.36
N ASN A 43 -16.17 25.89 66.01
CA ASN A 43 -15.33 26.73 65.19
C ASN A 43 -15.94 26.96 63.81
N PRO A 44 -16.64 28.08 63.57
CA PRO A 44 -17.31 28.30 62.27
C PRO A 44 -16.38 28.25 61.07
N THR A 45 -15.15 28.76 61.17
CA THR A 45 -14.19 28.81 60.08
C THR A 45 -13.73 27.42 59.69
N GLU A 46 -13.31 26.60 60.65
CA GLU A 46 -12.86 25.21 60.42
C GLU A 46 -14.03 24.34 59.94
N PHE A 47 -15.24 24.47 60.54
CA PHE A 47 -16.42 23.74 60.17
C PHE A 47 -16.83 23.97 58.73
N PHE A 48 -17.01 25.22 58.32
CA PHE A 48 -17.42 25.53 56.93
C PHE A 48 -16.33 25.25 55.92
N THR A 49 -15.03 25.41 56.29
CA THR A 49 -13.92 25.03 55.42
C THR A 49 -13.91 23.50 55.20
N ALA A 50 -14.04 22.68 56.24
CA ALA A 50 -14.08 21.23 56.15
C ALA A 50 -15.31 20.77 55.39
N ALA A 51 -16.49 21.36 55.63
CA ALA A 51 -17.69 21.08 54.88
C ALA A 51 -17.56 21.40 53.39
N GLY A 52 -16.92 22.54 53.06
CA GLY A 52 -16.62 22.91 51.65
C GLY A 52 -15.66 21.93 50.96
N LEU A 53 -14.61 21.46 51.69
CA LEU A 53 -13.69 20.44 51.17
C LEU A 53 -14.40 19.08 50.93
N ASN A 54 -15.24 18.66 51.87
CA ASN A 54 -16.02 17.42 51.75
C ASN A 54 -17.04 17.48 50.62
N ASN A 55 -17.75 18.61 50.46
CA ASN A 55 -18.71 18.77 49.35
C ASN A 55 -17.96 18.70 48.03
N ARG A 56 -16.82 19.38 47.88
CA ARG A 56 -16.01 19.32 46.69
C ARG A 56 -15.50 17.91 46.41
N ALA A 57 -15.06 17.18 47.43
CA ALA A 57 -14.63 15.79 47.29
C ALA A 57 -15.81 14.89 46.79
N SER A 58 -17.02 15.14 47.34
CA SER A 58 -18.23 14.42 46.90
C SER A 58 -18.62 14.73 45.46
N ASP A 59 -18.56 16.02 45.08
CA ASP A 59 -18.87 16.44 43.70
C ASP A 59 -17.88 15.81 42.69
N ILE A 60 -16.59 15.80 42.99
CA ILE A 60 -15.59 15.11 42.15
C ILE A 60 -15.81 13.60 42.19
N GLY A 61 -16.25 13.02 43.32
CA GLY A 61 -16.61 11.60 43.41
C GLY A 61 -17.73 11.21 42.46
N ASN A 62 -18.79 12.03 42.35
CA ASN A 62 -19.88 11.82 41.41
C ASN A 62 -19.41 11.89 39.93
N LEU A 63 -18.39 12.70 39.63
CA LEU A 63 -17.79 12.79 38.30
C LEU A 63 -16.98 11.52 37.96
N LEU A 64 -16.37 10.86 38.96
CA LEU A 64 -15.60 9.63 38.74
C LEU A 64 -16.45 8.51 38.13
N ASP A 65 -17.73 8.39 38.49
CA ASP A 65 -18.63 7.41 37.90
C ASP A 65 -18.90 7.71 36.42
N SER A 66 -19.08 9.00 36.08
CA SER A 66 -19.23 9.44 34.70
C SER A 66 -17.96 9.21 33.88
N ILE A 67 -16.78 9.48 34.48
CA ILE A 67 -15.47 9.20 33.86
C ILE A 67 -15.29 7.68 33.64
N GLY A 68 -15.67 6.87 34.62
CA GLY A 68 -15.67 5.41 34.53
C GLY A 68 -16.52 4.89 33.37
N ASN A 69 -17.73 5.43 33.21
CA ASN A 69 -18.57 5.13 32.05
C ASN A 69 -17.91 5.53 30.72
N GLY A 70 -17.22 6.69 30.68
CA GLY A 70 -16.48 7.13 29.52
C GLY A 70 -15.30 6.20 29.15
N VAL A 71 -14.62 5.65 30.14
CA VAL A 71 -13.60 4.60 29.93
C VAL A 71 -14.21 3.38 29.25
N GLN A 72 -15.42 2.93 29.67
CA GLN A 72 -16.10 1.80 29.05
C GLN A 72 -16.53 2.09 27.60
N VAL A 73 -16.96 3.32 27.28
CA VAL A 73 -17.24 3.75 25.90
C VAL A 73 -15.98 3.64 25.02
N LEU A 74 -14.84 4.14 25.51
CA LEU A 74 -13.56 4.07 24.77
C LEU A 74 -13.09 2.62 24.60
N GLN A 75 -13.27 1.77 25.62
CA GLN A 75 -12.94 0.34 25.53
C GLN A 75 -13.84 -0.39 24.54
N ALA A 76 -15.15 -0.08 24.51
CA ALA A 76 -16.09 -0.64 23.54
C ALA A 76 -15.69 -0.25 22.11
N ALA A 77 -15.36 1.02 21.88
CA ALA A 77 -14.88 1.50 20.58
C ALA A 77 -13.58 0.81 20.15
N ASN A 78 -12.61 0.68 21.05
CA ASN A 78 -11.34 0.00 20.76
C ASN A 78 -11.54 -1.49 20.44
N THR A 79 -12.44 -2.17 21.14
CA THR A 79 -12.82 -3.56 20.87
C THR A 79 -13.49 -3.67 19.49
N GLY A 80 -14.37 -2.72 19.15
CA GLY A 80 -14.99 -2.62 17.83
C GLY A 80 -13.95 -2.45 16.73
N ILE A 81 -13.00 -1.53 16.89
CA ILE A 81 -11.91 -1.32 15.90
C ILE A 81 -11.10 -2.60 15.72
N THR A 82 -10.74 -3.30 16.79
CA THR A 82 -9.99 -4.55 16.70
C THR A 82 -10.78 -5.61 15.91
N SER A 83 -12.08 -5.70 16.12
CA SER A 83 -12.97 -6.58 15.36
C SER A 83 -13.07 -6.19 13.89
N LEU A 84 -13.19 -4.88 13.60
CA LEU A 84 -13.18 -4.35 12.24
C LEU A 84 -11.86 -4.64 11.50
N GLN A 85 -10.70 -4.51 12.18
CA GLN A 85 -9.40 -4.88 11.61
C GLN A 85 -9.34 -6.36 11.24
N GLY A 86 -9.92 -7.24 12.07
CA GLY A 86 -10.05 -8.67 11.77
C GLY A 86 -10.93 -8.93 10.54
N LEU A 87 -12.03 -8.20 10.39
CA LEU A 87 -12.91 -8.30 9.22
C LEU A 87 -12.22 -7.78 7.94
N ILE A 88 -11.49 -6.67 8.02
CA ILE A 88 -10.68 -6.19 6.90
C ILE A 88 -9.63 -7.23 6.48
N ALA A 89 -8.93 -7.86 7.44
CA ALA A 89 -7.99 -8.93 7.14
C ALA A 89 -8.66 -10.14 6.45
N ASN A 90 -9.89 -10.48 6.84
CA ASN A 90 -10.67 -11.50 6.15
C ASN A 90 -11.02 -11.08 4.71
N ALA A 91 -11.44 -9.83 4.50
CA ALA A 91 -11.71 -9.30 3.16
C ALA A 91 -10.45 -9.30 2.28
N GLN A 92 -9.27 -8.93 2.82
CA GLN A 92 -7.98 -9.03 2.14
C GLN A 92 -7.64 -10.49 1.77
N SER A 93 -7.91 -11.43 2.66
CA SER A 93 -7.72 -12.86 2.37
C SER A 93 -8.59 -13.33 1.19
N ILE A 94 -9.84 -12.89 1.11
CA ILE A 94 -10.75 -13.20 0.00
C ILE A 94 -10.23 -12.58 -1.30
N ALA A 95 -9.83 -11.31 -1.29
CA ALA A 95 -9.27 -10.66 -2.47
C ALA A 95 -7.95 -11.32 -2.96
N ASN A 96 -7.09 -11.73 -2.03
CA ASN A 96 -5.89 -12.52 -2.36
C ASN A 96 -6.24 -13.90 -2.94
N GLN A 97 -7.32 -14.54 -2.50
CA GLN A 97 -7.79 -15.80 -3.07
C GLN A 97 -8.28 -15.61 -4.51
N VAL A 98 -8.85 -14.44 -4.85
CA VAL A 98 -9.18 -14.09 -6.24
C VAL A 98 -7.93 -14.08 -7.12
N LEU A 99 -6.81 -13.48 -6.64
CA LEU A 99 -5.54 -13.44 -7.39
C LEU A 99 -4.94 -14.83 -7.63
N GLN A 100 -5.19 -15.78 -6.73
CA GLN A 100 -4.73 -17.17 -6.84
C GLN A 100 -5.68 -18.04 -7.68
N SER A 101 -6.89 -17.59 -7.93
CA SER A 101 -7.90 -18.31 -8.73
C SER A 101 -7.68 -18.05 -10.22
N PRO A 102 -8.04 -19.00 -11.11
CA PRO A 102 -8.04 -18.75 -12.55
C PRO A 102 -8.83 -17.50 -12.89
N VAL A 103 -8.35 -16.72 -13.86
CA VAL A 103 -9.10 -15.55 -14.35
C VAL A 103 -10.44 -15.97 -14.95
N GLY A 104 -11.41 -15.06 -14.95
CA GLY A 104 -12.78 -15.36 -15.40
C GLY A 104 -12.94 -15.66 -16.89
N TYR A 105 -11.85 -15.93 -17.61
CA TYR A 105 -11.83 -16.09 -19.08
C TYR A 105 -11.02 -17.32 -19.49
N SER A 106 -11.62 -18.17 -20.33
CA SER A 106 -10.98 -19.35 -20.93
C SER A 106 -9.97 -18.96 -22.01
N THR A 107 -10.25 -17.89 -22.73
CA THR A 107 -9.36 -17.31 -23.74
C THR A 107 -9.29 -15.81 -23.50
N LYS A 108 -8.08 -15.29 -23.30
CA LYS A 108 -7.82 -13.86 -23.19
C LYS A 108 -7.84 -13.20 -24.55
N SER A 109 -8.08 -11.90 -24.60
CA SER A 109 -7.94 -11.14 -25.86
C SER A 109 -6.55 -11.35 -26.43
N ASN A 110 -6.49 -11.57 -27.74
CA ASN A 110 -5.23 -11.80 -28.43
C ASN A 110 -5.22 -11.20 -29.84
N VAL A 111 -4.02 -11.00 -30.36
CA VAL A 111 -3.74 -10.64 -31.71
C VAL A 111 -2.53 -11.44 -32.20
N THR A 112 -2.66 -12.03 -33.39
CA THR A 112 -1.62 -12.87 -34.01
C THR A 112 -1.09 -12.16 -35.25
N ALA A 113 0.22 -11.81 -35.22
CA ALA A 113 0.90 -11.18 -36.34
C ALA A 113 1.05 -12.17 -37.53
N THR A 114 1.32 -11.64 -38.72
CA THR A 114 1.80 -12.49 -39.82
C THR A 114 3.21 -13.00 -39.50
N ALA A 115 3.57 -14.18 -40.04
CA ALA A 115 4.88 -14.77 -39.77
C ALA A 115 6.01 -13.90 -40.27
N ILE A 116 7.04 -13.78 -39.45
CA ILE A 116 8.31 -13.11 -39.78
C ILE A 116 9.33 -14.23 -40.02
N PRO A 117 9.70 -14.51 -41.26
CA PRO A 117 10.58 -15.62 -41.56
C PRO A 117 11.93 -15.50 -40.79
N GLY A 118 12.32 -16.58 -40.12
CA GLY A 118 13.58 -16.61 -39.36
C GLY A 118 13.62 -15.81 -38.08
N ALA A 119 12.52 -15.17 -37.65
CA ALA A 119 12.44 -14.52 -36.36
C ALA A 119 12.41 -15.54 -35.24
N THR A 120 13.08 -15.19 -34.13
CA THR A 120 13.18 -16.01 -32.90
C THR A 120 13.01 -15.13 -31.67
N ALA A 121 12.92 -15.73 -30.48
CA ALA A 121 12.83 -14.98 -29.23
C ALA A 121 14.04 -14.06 -28.99
N ASN A 122 15.23 -14.41 -29.49
CA ASN A 122 16.44 -13.63 -29.36
C ASN A 122 16.64 -12.63 -30.53
N ASN A 123 15.88 -12.77 -31.60
CA ASN A 123 15.90 -11.85 -32.75
C ASN A 123 14.51 -11.79 -33.39
N LEU A 124 13.70 -10.81 -32.97
CA LEU A 124 12.36 -10.57 -33.54
C LEU A 124 12.40 -9.94 -34.93
N LEU A 125 13.52 -9.32 -35.29
CA LEU A 125 13.65 -8.61 -36.57
C LEU A 125 13.64 -9.56 -37.76
N GLY A 126 14.00 -10.82 -37.52
CA GLY A 126 14.36 -11.79 -38.54
C GLY A 126 15.79 -11.60 -39.07
N PRO A 127 16.25 -12.46 -39.96
CA PRO A 127 17.53 -12.30 -40.65
C PRO A 127 17.45 -11.17 -41.68
N PRO A 128 18.59 -10.58 -42.06
CA PRO A 128 18.68 -9.74 -43.22
C PRO A 128 18.15 -10.51 -44.49
N ALA A 129 17.49 -9.82 -45.34
CA ALA A 129 16.98 -10.39 -46.58
C ALA A 129 17.96 -10.21 -47.75
N ASN A 130 17.79 -11.03 -48.76
CA ASN A 130 18.50 -10.86 -50.00
C ASN A 130 18.21 -9.48 -50.62
N ASN A 131 19.25 -8.83 -51.12
CA ASN A 131 19.19 -7.63 -51.95
C ASN A 131 19.70 -7.97 -53.35
N THR A 132 19.52 -7.09 -54.30
CA THR A 132 20.01 -7.28 -55.66
C THR A 132 20.72 -6.01 -56.15
N VAL A 133 21.76 -6.22 -56.96
CA VAL A 133 22.39 -5.15 -57.72
C VAL A 133 22.24 -5.43 -59.22
N THR A 134 21.77 -4.43 -59.93
CA THR A 134 21.60 -4.54 -61.40
C THR A 134 22.76 -3.86 -62.06
N GLY A 135 23.51 -4.62 -62.85
CA GLY A 135 24.60 -4.11 -63.69
C GLY A 135 24.13 -3.30 -64.89
N GLY A 136 25.08 -2.77 -65.62
CA GLY A 136 24.84 -2.21 -66.94
C GLY A 136 24.51 -3.26 -67.99
N ALA A 137 24.18 -2.83 -69.22
CA ALA A 137 23.96 -3.74 -70.34
C ALA A 137 25.29 -4.42 -70.76
N ILE A 138 25.23 -5.71 -71.00
CA ILE A 138 26.30 -6.52 -71.57
C ILE A 138 26.03 -6.72 -73.05
N PRO A 139 26.73 -6.03 -73.94
CA PRO A 139 26.55 -6.19 -75.35
C PRO A 139 26.87 -7.63 -75.77
N GLY A 140 25.90 -8.29 -76.43
CA GLY A 140 26.05 -9.68 -76.90
C GLY A 140 25.46 -10.75 -75.91
N ALA A 141 25.14 -10.38 -74.67
CA ALA A 141 24.51 -11.30 -73.74
C ALA A 141 22.97 -11.32 -73.95
N THR A 142 22.45 -12.26 -74.71
CA THR A 142 21.03 -12.35 -75.05
C THR A 142 20.27 -13.45 -74.25
N ALA A 143 21.02 -14.41 -73.70
CA ALA A 143 20.50 -15.53 -72.94
C ALA A 143 21.53 -16.05 -71.93
N LEU A 144 21.07 -16.81 -70.95
CA LEU A 144 21.94 -17.48 -69.96
C LEU A 144 22.92 -18.45 -70.62
N THR A 145 22.55 -18.99 -71.78
CA THR A 145 23.35 -19.90 -72.59
C THR A 145 24.41 -19.18 -73.48
N THR A 146 24.42 -17.85 -73.48
CA THR A 146 25.44 -17.09 -74.22
C THR A 146 26.84 -17.36 -73.65
N LYS A 147 27.79 -17.81 -74.48
CA LYS A 147 29.17 -18.04 -74.06
C LYS A 147 29.87 -16.75 -73.68
N LEU A 148 30.70 -16.78 -72.62
CA LEU A 148 31.47 -15.64 -72.16
C LEU A 148 32.48 -15.16 -73.26
N SER A 149 33.01 -16.09 -74.04
CA SER A 149 33.85 -15.82 -75.17
C SER A 149 33.16 -15.21 -76.40
N ALA A 150 31.81 -15.27 -76.46
CA ALA A 150 31.00 -14.73 -77.54
C ALA A 150 30.41 -13.33 -77.22
N LEU A 151 30.69 -12.76 -76.11
CA LEU A 151 30.30 -11.38 -75.76
C LEU A 151 30.96 -10.39 -76.73
N THR A 152 30.32 -9.24 -76.93
CA THR A 152 30.86 -8.22 -77.83
C THR A 152 32.26 -7.70 -77.35
N THR A 153 32.43 -7.65 -76.01
CA THR A 153 33.72 -7.54 -75.34
C THR A 153 34.03 -8.88 -74.71
N PRO A 154 34.79 -9.77 -75.39
CA PRO A 154 35.06 -11.12 -74.90
C PRO A 154 35.89 -11.11 -73.62
N ILE A 155 35.48 -11.99 -72.68
CA ILE A 155 36.26 -12.31 -71.50
C ILE A 155 37.51 -13.12 -71.95
N THR A 156 38.66 -12.83 -71.39
CA THR A 156 39.94 -13.48 -71.68
C THR A 156 40.58 -14.11 -70.45
N THR A 157 41.61 -14.90 -70.61
CA THR A 157 42.36 -15.51 -69.53
C THR A 157 43.14 -14.51 -68.63
N ALA A 158 43.27 -13.24 -69.06
CA ALA A 158 43.84 -12.16 -68.26
C ALA A 158 42.81 -11.45 -67.38
N ASP A 159 41.54 -11.77 -67.58
CA ASP A 159 40.40 -11.21 -66.82
C ASP A 159 40.22 -11.89 -65.47
N SER A 160 39.64 -11.17 -64.52
CA SER A 160 39.27 -11.67 -63.22
C SER A 160 38.14 -10.85 -62.63
N LEU A 161 37.18 -11.53 -61.97
CA LEU A 161 36.11 -10.94 -61.20
C LEU A 161 36.28 -11.36 -59.75
N THR A 162 36.16 -10.40 -58.83
CA THR A 162 36.22 -10.69 -57.40
C THR A 162 34.84 -10.48 -56.81
N ILE A 163 34.32 -11.49 -56.14
CA ILE A 163 33.04 -11.47 -55.43
C ILE A 163 33.31 -11.83 -53.98
N ASP A 164 32.99 -10.96 -53.05
CA ASP A 164 33.12 -11.20 -51.59
C ASP A 164 34.56 -11.63 -51.20
N GLY A 165 35.58 -11.06 -51.89
CA GLY A 165 36.97 -11.37 -51.65
C GLY A 165 37.47 -12.69 -52.32
N LYS A 166 36.56 -13.46 -52.96
CA LYS A 166 36.92 -14.67 -53.75
C LYS A 166 37.06 -14.31 -55.21
N THR A 167 38.04 -14.90 -55.86
CA THR A 167 38.34 -14.58 -57.27
C THR A 167 37.71 -15.61 -58.21
N ILE A 168 36.97 -15.13 -59.20
CA ILE A 168 36.55 -15.88 -60.36
C ILE A 168 37.58 -15.58 -61.46
N SER A 169 38.37 -16.55 -61.83
CA SER A 169 39.35 -16.48 -62.90
C SER A 169 38.84 -17.23 -64.14
N PHE A 170 39.48 -16.99 -65.28
CA PHE A 170 39.04 -17.57 -66.56
C PHE A 170 40.19 -18.30 -67.19
N ALA A 171 39.95 -19.57 -67.67
CA ALA A 171 40.94 -20.41 -68.34
C ALA A 171 40.53 -20.68 -69.79
N ALA A 172 41.50 -20.88 -70.70
CA ALA A 172 41.20 -21.13 -72.09
C ALA A 172 40.51 -22.50 -72.32
N SER A 173 40.80 -23.49 -71.41
CA SER A 173 40.26 -24.82 -71.44
C SER A 173 40.59 -25.54 -70.10
N GLY A 174 39.93 -26.68 -69.80
CA GLY A 174 40.23 -27.47 -68.60
C GLY A 174 39.01 -27.77 -67.75
N GLY A 175 37.86 -27.28 -68.19
CA GLY A 175 36.60 -27.39 -67.45
C GLY A 175 36.48 -26.40 -66.24
N ASN A 176 35.28 -26.20 -65.76
CA ASN A 176 35.02 -25.32 -64.56
C ASN A 176 35.54 -26.01 -63.31
N THR A 177 36.24 -25.28 -62.47
CA THR A 177 36.76 -25.75 -61.18
C THR A 177 36.31 -24.83 -60.07
N PHE A 178 35.85 -25.42 -58.95
CA PHE A 178 35.33 -24.74 -57.78
C PHE A 178 36.25 -25.04 -56.59
N THR A 179 36.76 -24.00 -55.94
CA THR A 179 37.63 -24.10 -54.76
C THR A 179 37.11 -23.22 -53.65
N SER A 180 37.58 -23.41 -52.43
CA SER A 180 37.20 -22.56 -51.28
C SER A 180 37.61 -21.10 -51.45
N ASN A 181 38.62 -20.80 -52.29
CA ASN A 181 39.20 -19.46 -52.48
C ASN A 181 38.72 -18.75 -53.76
N GLY A 182 37.87 -19.42 -54.58
CA GLY A 182 37.38 -18.85 -55.82
C GLY A 182 37.06 -19.95 -56.85
N GLU A 183 36.76 -19.55 -58.05
CA GLU A 183 36.37 -20.42 -59.14
C GLU A 183 37.16 -20.11 -60.39
N THR A 184 37.38 -21.14 -61.21
CA THR A 184 37.93 -20.95 -62.55
C THR A 184 36.92 -21.42 -63.58
N LEU A 185 36.52 -20.56 -64.50
CA LEU A 185 35.58 -20.82 -65.55
C LEU A 185 36.31 -21.08 -66.90
N ASP A 186 35.98 -22.19 -67.57
CA ASP A 186 36.50 -22.55 -68.86
C ASP A 186 35.81 -21.75 -69.99
N LEU A 187 36.50 -20.80 -70.60
CA LEU A 187 35.97 -19.94 -71.64
C LEU A 187 35.50 -20.66 -72.88
N SER A 188 35.99 -21.89 -73.12
CA SER A 188 35.54 -22.69 -74.27
C SER A 188 34.07 -23.18 -74.11
N THR A 189 33.63 -23.37 -72.85
CA THR A 189 32.31 -23.94 -72.54
C THR A 189 31.44 -23.02 -71.72
N SER A 190 32.00 -22.19 -70.82
CA SER A 190 31.25 -21.42 -69.85
C SER A 190 30.38 -20.34 -70.49
N THR A 191 29.20 -20.25 -69.94
CA THR A 191 28.12 -19.33 -70.33
C THR A 191 27.93 -18.23 -69.28
N VAL A 192 27.09 -17.25 -69.61
CA VAL A 192 26.62 -16.25 -68.61
C VAL A 192 25.92 -16.94 -67.45
N GLY A 193 25.21 -18.03 -67.68
CA GLY A 193 24.57 -18.82 -66.63
C GLY A 193 25.57 -19.46 -65.68
N ASP A 194 26.70 -20.01 -66.18
CA ASP A 194 27.77 -20.58 -65.35
C ASP A 194 28.44 -19.48 -64.49
N LEU A 195 28.64 -18.29 -65.02
CA LEU A 195 29.15 -17.15 -64.27
C LEU A 195 28.20 -16.74 -63.12
N LEU A 196 26.88 -16.68 -63.41
CA LEU A 196 25.89 -16.38 -62.36
C LEU A 196 25.86 -17.47 -61.32
N GLY A 197 25.93 -18.74 -61.72
CA GLY A 197 26.01 -19.87 -60.77
C GLY A 197 27.25 -19.82 -59.88
N ALA A 198 28.42 -19.42 -60.45
CA ALA A 198 29.66 -19.18 -59.69
C ALA A 198 29.50 -18.05 -58.68
N ILE A 199 28.89 -16.94 -59.09
CA ILE A 199 28.58 -15.82 -58.17
C ILE A 199 27.64 -16.27 -57.04
N ASP A 200 26.55 -16.97 -57.39
CA ASP A 200 25.60 -17.47 -56.41
C ASP A 200 26.19 -18.50 -55.44
N GLY A 201 27.12 -19.34 -55.94
CA GLY A 201 27.89 -20.25 -55.10
C GLY A 201 28.78 -19.52 -54.09
N ILE A 202 29.34 -18.37 -54.46
CA ILE A 202 30.15 -17.53 -53.54
C ILE A 202 29.27 -16.79 -52.54
N THR A 203 28.20 -16.16 -53.00
CA THR A 203 27.29 -15.35 -52.12
C THR A 203 26.38 -16.21 -51.23
N GLY A 204 26.21 -17.48 -51.56
CA GLY A 204 25.24 -18.37 -50.92
C GLY A 204 23.78 -17.93 -51.18
N ALA A 205 23.54 -17.29 -52.29
CA ALA A 205 22.20 -16.79 -52.62
C ALA A 205 21.19 -17.91 -52.81
N THR A 206 20.12 -17.89 -52.03
CA THR A 206 18.96 -18.79 -52.16
C THR A 206 18.01 -18.35 -53.26
N THR A 207 18.00 -17.05 -53.58
CA THR A 207 17.36 -16.45 -54.74
C THR A 207 18.43 -16.29 -55.81
N PRO A 208 18.39 -17.05 -56.92
CA PRO A 208 19.48 -17.00 -57.90
C PRO A 208 19.62 -15.64 -58.54
N SER A 209 20.86 -15.29 -58.85
CA SER A 209 21.20 -14.18 -59.76
C SER A 209 20.62 -14.43 -61.13
N THR A 210 20.19 -13.43 -61.83
CA THR A 210 19.49 -13.55 -63.14
C THR A 210 20.08 -12.64 -64.20
N LEU A 211 19.83 -12.98 -65.46
CA LEU A 211 20.01 -12.08 -66.59
C LEU A 211 18.64 -11.49 -66.97
N ASN A 212 18.49 -10.17 -66.77
CA ASN A 212 17.29 -9.44 -67.17
C ASN A 212 17.60 -8.64 -68.44
N ALA A 213 17.03 -9.10 -69.54
CA ALA A 213 17.38 -8.67 -70.91
C ALA A 213 18.90 -8.86 -71.15
N THR A 214 19.69 -7.81 -71.05
CA THR A 214 21.13 -7.85 -71.25
C THR A 214 21.90 -7.45 -69.98
N LYS A 215 21.23 -7.36 -68.79
CA LYS A 215 21.82 -6.92 -67.57
C LYS A 215 21.90 -8.03 -66.55
N LEU A 216 23.03 -8.17 -65.87
CA LEU A 216 23.15 -9.04 -64.73
C LEU A 216 22.40 -8.43 -63.57
N VAL A 217 21.58 -9.20 -62.90
CA VAL A 217 20.95 -8.89 -61.61
C VAL A 217 21.51 -9.88 -60.61
N LEU A 218 22.50 -9.38 -59.80
CA LEU A 218 23.23 -10.19 -58.86
C LEU A 218 22.56 -10.15 -57.50
N SER A 219 22.38 -11.33 -56.91
CA SER A 219 21.87 -11.50 -55.55
C SER A 219 22.96 -11.42 -54.52
N THR A 220 22.70 -10.66 -53.41
CA THR A 220 23.66 -10.54 -52.30
C THR A 220 23.75 -11.80 -51.43
N GLY A 221 22.76 -12.72 -51.54
CA GLY A 221 22.54 -13.71 -50.48
C GLY A 221 21.96 -13.08 -49.21
N THR A 222 22.11 -13.76 -48.09
CA THR A 222 21.52 -13.33 -46.78
C THR A 222 22.53 -13.25 -45.68
N THR A 223 23.84 -13.51 -45.97
CA THR A 223 24.88 -13.63 -44.93
C THR A 223 25.81 -12.39 -44.83
N GLN A 224 26.14 -11.78 -45.98
CA GLN A 224 27.02 -10.62 -46.02
C GLN A 224 26.68 -9.71 -47.21
N ALA A 225 27.15 -8.46 -47.16
CA ALA A 225 27.02 -7.56 -48.29
C ALA A 225 27.80 -8.05 -49.50
N LEU A 226 27.25 -7.92 -50.69
CA LEU A 226 27.90 -8.30 -51.94
C LEU A 226 28.97 -7.28 -52.31
N ALA A 227 30.23 -7.68 -52.24
CA ALA A 227 31.37 -6.88 -52.69
C ALA A 227 31.80 -7.32 -54.05
N ILE A 228 31.70 -6.44 -55.05
CA ILE A 228 32.11 -6.63 -56.41
C ILE A 228 33.44 -5.92 -56.67
N GLY A 229 34.40 -6.65 -57.18
CA GLY A 229 35.71 -6.12 -57.63
C GLY A 229 36.21 -6.86 -58.83
N GLY A 230 37.41 -6.59 -59.28
CA GLY A 230 38.04 -7.20 -60.43
C GLY A 230 38.79 -6.20 -61.28
N ASN A 231 39.41 -6.70 -62.37
CA ASN A 231 40.11 -5.75 -63.33
C ASN A 231 39.05 -4.97 -64.15
N ALA A 232 39.42 -3.72 -64.51
CA ALA A 232 38.51 -2.79 -65.19
C ALA A 232 37.91 -3.34 -66.49
N GLY A 233 38.67 -4.14 -67.23
CA GLY A 233 38.23 -4.76 -68.48
C GLY A 233 37.08 -5.72 -68.24
N THR A 234 37.22 -6.62 -67.25
CA THR A 234 36.19 -7.61 -66.86
C THR A 234 34.94 -6.91 -66.38
N LEU A 235 35.09 -5.93 -65.52
CA LEU A 235 33.91 -5.18 -64.97
C LEU A 235 33.16 -4.49 -66.12
N THR A 236 33.86 -3.85 -67.07
CA THR A 236 33.21 -3.23 -68.22
C THR A 236 32.54 -4.23 -69.11
N ALA A 237 33.20 -5.38 -69.42
CA ALA A 237 32.67 -6.43 -70.25
C ALA A 237 31.37 -7.06 -69.70
N LEU A 238 31.30 -7.16 -68.38
CA LEU A 238 30.14 -7.71 -67.66
C LEU A 238 29.10 -6.64 -67.22
N GLY A 239 29.34 -5.36 -67.57
CA GLY A 239 28.48 -4.28 -67.17
C GLY A 239 28.43 -4.06 -65.66
N LEU A 240 29.44 -4.52 -64.92
CA LEU A 240 29.47 -4.43 -63.48
C LEU A 240 30.27 -3.18 -63.03
N THR A 241 29.97 -2.68 -61.86
CA THR A 241 30.70 -1.62 -61.20
C THR A 241 31.29 -2.13 -59.90
N ALA A 242 32.57 -1.87 -59.64
CA ALA A 242 33.16 -2.21 -58.36
C ALA A 242 32.46 -1.43 -57.22
N GLY A 243 32.14 -2.16 -56.15
CA GLY A 243 31.45 -1.57 -55.00
C GLY A 243 30.83 -2.63 -54.09
N THR A 244 30.18 -2.18 -53.01
CA THR A 244 29.52 -3.04 -52.02
C THR A 244 28.03 -2.72 -52.01
N THR A 245 27.21 -3.76 -52.19
CA THR A 245 25.74 -3.68 -52.06
C THR A 245 25.35 -4.31 -50.74
N PRO A 246 24.77 -3.56 -49.79
CA PRO A 246 24.35 -4.08 -48.51
C PRO A 246 23.19 -5.05 -48.66
N LEU A 247 23.03 -5.92 -47.68
CA LEU A 247 21.82 -6.75 -47.55
C LEU A 247 20.58 -5.87 -47.38
N SER A 248 19.41 -6.38 -47.76
CA SER A 248 18.15 -5.76 -47.33
C SER A 248 18.02 -5.86 -45.82
N PRO A 249 17.61 -4.78 -45.12
CA PRO A 249 17.44 -4.82 -43.68
C PRO A 249 16.41 -5.86 -43.27
N PRO A 250 16.50 -6.42 -42.05
CA PRO A 250 15.46 -7.29 -41.51
C PRO A 250 14.08 -6.67 -41.62
N LEU A 251 13.03 -7.51 -41.71
CA LEU A 251 11.67 -7.06 -41.99
C LEU A 251 11.11 -6.04 -41.01
N LEU A 252 11.42 -6.20 -39.71
CA LEU A 252 10.98 -5.26 -38.67
C LEU A 252 11.96 -4.10 -38.40
N GLN A 253 13.15 -4.10 -38.97
CA GLN A 253 14.14 -3.05 -38.68
C GLN A 253 13.61 -1.64 -39.03
N GLY A 254 13.56 -0.76 -38.01
CA GLY A 254 13.09 0.61 -38.14
C GLY A 254 11.55 0.74 -38.18
N GLN A 255 10.79 -0.35 -38.09
CA GLN A 255 9.34 -0.35 -38.07
C GLN A 255 8.82 -0.01 -36.68
N SER A 256 7.65 0.61 -36.56
CA SER A 256 6.98 0.94 -35.29
C SER A 256 5.75 0.08 -35.04
N LEU A 257 5.47 -0.20 -33.77
CA LEU A 257 4.23 -0.79 -33.29
C LEU A 257 3.64 0.10 -32.22
N THR A 258 2.37 0.47 -32.37
CA THR A 258 1.62 1.21 -31.36
C THR A 258 0.37 0.41 -30.96
N ILE A 259 0.04 0.40 -29.66
CA ILE A 259 -1.18 -0.22 -29.15
C ILE A 259 -1.79 0.77 -28.15
N THR A 260 -3.05 1.16 -28.36
CA THR A 260 -3.74 2.05 -27.40
C THR A 260 -3.94 1.34 -26.06
N PRO A 261 -4.30 2.06 -24.97
CA PRO A 261 -4.46 1.47 -23.65
C PRO A 261 -5.37 0.21 -23.67
N THR A 262 -4.95 -0.82 -22.94
CA THR A 262 -5.70 -2.06 -22.71
C THR A 262 -6.09 -2.12 -21.24
N GLY A 263 -7.39 -2.12 -20.95
CA GLY A 263 -7.87 -1.97 -19.57
C GLY A 263 -7.34 -0.67 -18.96
N ASN A 264 -6.79 -0.74 -17.75
CA ASN A 264 -6.16 0.38 -17.03
C ASN A 264 -4.67 0.57 -17.39
N GLY A 265 -4.16 -0.13 -18.43
CA GLY A 265 -2.78 -0.01 -18.88
C GLY A 265 -2.48 1.32 -19.58
N THR A 266 -1.20 1.56 -19.84
CA THR A 266 -0.71 2.71 -20.61
C THR A 266 -0.41 2.30 -22.05
N ALA A 267 -0.66 3.20 -23.00
CA ALA A 267 -0.41 2.94 -24.42
C ALA A 267 1.05 2.50 -24.68
N THR A 268 1.21 1.49 -25.53
CA THR A 268 2.52 1.03 -25.99
C THR A 268 2.92 1.76 -27.28
N SER A 269 4.16 2.24 -27.37
CA SER A 269 4.76 2.77 -28.60
C SER A 269 6.21 2.32 -28.65
N ILE A 270 6.58 1.49 -29.60
CA ILE A 270 7.93 0.95 -29.76
C ILE A 270 8.40 1.09 -31.21
N VAL A 271 9.71 1.09 -31.37
CA VAL A 271 10.39 0.94 -32.66
C VAL A 271 11.23 -0.32 -32.60
N PHE A 272 11.10 -1.18 -33.59
CA PHE A 272 11.92 -2.38 -33.73
C PHE A 272 13.29 -2.05 -34.29
N GLY A 273 14.35 -2.63 -33.70
CA GLY A 273 15.71 -2.40 -34.16
C GLY A 273 16.74 -2.72 -33.09
N THR A 274 18.02 -2.51 -33.43
CA THR A 274 19.18 -2.78 -32.54
C THR A 274 19.75 -1.54 -31.89
N GLY A 275 19.17 -0.35 -32.14
CA GLY A 275 19.59 0.91 -31.55
C GLY A 275 19.18 1.06 -30.11
N SER A 276 19.70 2.08 -29.42
CA SER A 276 19.30 2.39 -28.04
C SER A 276 17.82 2.71 -27.96
N GLY A 277 17.10 2.06 -27.01
CA GLY A 277 15.65 2.21 -26.84
C GLY A 277 14.79 1.49 -27.87
N GLN A 278 15.38 0.73 -28.78
CA GLN A 278 14.67 -0.09 -29.76
C GLN A 278 14.49 -1.54 -29.26
N VAL A 279 13.53 -2.25 -29.84
CA VAL A 279 13.16 -3.61 -29.48
C VAL A 279 13.64 -4.57 -30.55
N SER A 280 14.48 -5.54 -30.16
CA SER A 280 14.97 -6.61 -31.05
C SER A 280 14.73 -8.02 -30.50
N THR A 281 14.39 -8.15 -29.21
CA THR A 281 14.16 -9.44 -28.55
C THR A 281 12.77 -9.54 -27.95
N LEU A 282 12.29 -10.75 -27.72
CA LEU A 282 11.01 -11.00 -27.06
C LEU A 282 10.96 -10.45 -25.63
N ASN A 283 12.08 -10.53 -24.89
CA ASN A 283 12.16 -9.96 -23.55
C ASN A 283 11.99 -8.44 -23.56
N GLN A 284 12.63 -7.75 -24.51
CA GLN A 284 12.45 -6.29 -24.65
C GLN A 284 11.02 -5.94 -25.08
N LEU A 285 10.42 -6.74 -25.97
CA LEU A 285 9.02 -6.56 -26.38
C LEU A 285 8.09 -6.72 -25.15
N ASN A 286 8.24 -7.78 -24.37
CA ASN A 286 7.46 -8.00 -23.16
C ASN A 286 7.64 -6.90 -22.13
N ALA A 287 8.87 -6.39 -21.93
CA ALA A 287 9.11 -5.27 -21.04
C ALA A 287 8.38 -3.99 -21.49
N ALA A 288 8.31 -3.74 -22.80
CA ALA A 288 7.59 -2.59 -23.34
C ALA A 288 6.06 -2.75 -23.32
N LEU A 289 5.57 -3.98 -23.41
CA LEU A 289 4.13 -4.32 -23.36
C LEU A 289 3.56 -4.37 -21.96
N ALA A 290 4.40 -4.63 -20.93
CA ALA A 290 3.95 -4.88 -19.57
C ALA A 290 3.12 -3.73 -18.98
N ALA A 291 3.50 -2.48 -19.23
CA ALA A 291 2.76 -1.30 -18.75
C ALA A 291 1.37 -1.15 -19.40
N ASN A 292 1.13 -1.84 -20.51
CA ASN A 292 -0.18 -1.89 -21.20
C ASN A 292 -0.94 -3.20 -20.91
N ASN A 293 -0.56 -3.91 -19.85
CA ASN A 293 -1.19 -5.19 -19.47
C ASN A 293 -1.15 -6.25 -20.57
N LEU A 294 -0.09 -6.26 -21.39
CA LEU A 294 0.08 -7.16 -22.54
C LEU A 294 1.33 -8.03 -22.37
N GLN A 295 1.28 -9.19 -23.01
CA GLN A 295 2.39 -10.15 -23.07
C GLN A 295 2.48 -10.73 -24.48
N ALA A 296 3.69 -10.86 -25.01
CA ALA A 296 3.96 -11.46 -26.30
C ALA A 296 4.60 -12.84 -26.17
N SER A 297 4.33 -13.70 -27.14
CA SER A 297 5.03 -14.96 -27.41
C SER A 297 5.38 -15.04 -28.88
N ILE A 298 6.37 -15.88 -29.22
CA ILE A 298 6.73 -16.14 -30.62
C ILE A 298 6.75 -17.64 -30.87
N SER A 299 6.19 -18.06 -32.01
CA SER A 299 6.21 -19.45 -32.43
C SER A 299 7.55 -19.79 -33.14
N THR A 300 7.79 -21.07 -33.36
CA THR A 300 8.94 -21.57 -34.17
C THR A 300 8.89 -21.14 -35.64
N THR A 301 7.75 -20.70 -36.12
CA THR A 301 7.55 -20.17 -37.47
C THR A 301 7.68 -18.66 -37.54
N GLY A 302 8.07 -17.99 -36.48
CA GLY A 302 8.24 -16.54 -36.42
C GLY A 302 6.93 -15.75 -36.29
N VAL A 303 5.84 -16.39 -35.86
CA VAL A 303 4.55 -15.72 -35.58
C VAL A 303 4.58 -15.13 -34.16
N ILE A 304 4.45 -13.82 -34.05
CA ILE A 304 4.30 -13.14 -32.76
C ILE A 304 2.82 -13.11 -32.41
N ASN A 305 2.49 -13.60 -31.22
CA ASN A 305 1.14 -13.51 -30.65
C ASN A 305 1.20 -12.62 -29.42
N ILE A 306 0.37 -11.58 -29.36
CA ILE A 306 0.21 -10.67 -28.21
C ILE A 306 -1.12 -10.99 -27.55
N VAL A 307 -1.11 -11.17 -26.23
CA VAL A 307 -2.28 -11.49 -25.40
C VAL A 307 -2.36 -10.53 -24.23
N THR A 308 -3.57 -10.32 -23.67
CA THR A 308 -3.70 -9.60 -22.38
C THR A 308 -3.08 -10.41 -21.26
N SER A 309 -2.46 -9.73 -20.31
CA SER A 309 -2.00 -10.34 -19.06
C SER A 309 -3.20 -10.70 -18.15
N ASN A 310 -2.96 -11.23 -16.96
CA ASN A 310 -4.03 -11.51 -15.99
C ASN A 310 -4.64 -10.24 -15.41
N GLU A 311 -3.88 -9.15 -15.40
CA GLU A 311 -4.32 -7.84 -14.94
C GLU A 311 -5.48 -7.30 -15.76
N ALA A 312 -5.48 -7.55 -17.09
CA ALA A 312 -6.52 -7.07 -18.00
C ALA A 312 -7.19 -8.22 -18.76
N ALA A 313 -7.38 -9.39 -18.12
CA ALA A 313 -7.96 -10.56 -18.76
C ALA A 313 -9.40 -10.33 -19.27
N SER A 314 -10.14 -9.42 -18.64
CA SER A 314 -11.49 -9.00 -19.02
C SER A 314 -11.54 -8.05 -20.22
N SER A 315 -10.42 -7.40 -20.56
CA SER A 315 -10.33 -6.34 -21.55
C SER A 315 -9.95 -6.86 -22.93
N THR A 316 -10.44 -6.20 -23.97
CA THR A 316 -9.95 -6.39 -25.34
C THR A 316 -8.70 -5.55 -25.56
N ILE A 317 -7.68 -6.10 -26.23
CA ILE A 317 -6.46 -5.35 -26.58
C ILE A 317 -6.85 -4.09 -27.35
N GLY A 318 -6.20 -2.97 -27.01
CA GLY A 318 -6.44 -1.68 -27.65
C GLY A 318 -6.14 -1.69 -29.15
N THR A 319 -6.48 -0.60 -29.83
CA THR A 319 -6.26 -0.48 -31.30
C THR A 319 -4.78 -0.59 -31.62
N ILE A 320 -4.47 -1.45 -32.61
CA ILE A 320 -3.14 -1.73 -33.09
C ILE A 320 -2.84 -0.82 -34.28
N GLY A 321 -1.66 -0.20 -34.28
CA GLY A 321 -1.20 0.72 -35.30
C GLY A 321 0.33 0.69 -35.44
N GLY A 322 0.86 1.64 -36.18
CA GLY A 322 2.28 1.76 -36.48
C GLY A 322 2.60 1.32 -37.90
N THR A 323 3.90 1.20 -38.21
CA THR A 323 4.40 0.84 -39.56
C THR A 323 4.82 -0.63 -39.68
N ALA A 324 4.82 -1.38 -38.57
CA ALA A 324 5.22 -2.79 -38.56
C ALA A 324 4.24 -3.65 -39.36
N THR A 325 4.63 -3.98 -40.57
CA THR A 325 3.81 -4.68 -41.55
C THR A 325 3.20 -6.02 -41.06
N PRO A 326 3.87 -6.83 -40.21
CA PRO A 326 3.28 -8.04 -39.65
C PRO A 326 2.05 -7.79 -38.75
N PHE A 327 1.87 -6.57 -38.26
CA PHE A 327 0.76 -6.14 -37.42
C PHE A 327 -0.25 -5.25 -38.13
N ALA A 328 0.00 -4.91 -39.38
CA ALA A 328 -0.87 -3.99 -40.14
C ALA A 328 -2.29 -4.51 -40.32
N GLY A 329 -3.29 -3.68 -40.01
CA GLY A 329 -4.71 -4.01 -40.20
C GLY A 329 -5.24 -5.09 -39.27
N LEU A 330 -4.48 -5.53 -38.28
CA LEU A 330 -4.94 -6.52 -37.32
C LEU A 330 -5.92 -5.92 -36.30
N THR A 331 -6.92 -6.69 -35.94
CA THR A 331 -7.86 -6.41 -34.86
C THR A 331 -7.74 -7.53 -33.81
N ALA A 332 -7.78 -7.15 -32.54
CA ALA A 332 -7.75 -8.13 -31.48
C ALA A 332 -9.08 -8.89 -31.35
N THR A 333 -9.00 -10.14 -30.98
CA THR A 333 -10.17 -10.91 -30.58
C THR A 333 -10.63 -10.51 -29.19
N ALA A 334 -11.93 -10.51 -28.92
CA ALA A 334 -12.45 -10.30 -27.57
C ALA A 334 -12.14 -11.50 -26.67
N PRO A 335 -12.01 -11.30 -25.35
CA PRO A 335 -11.86 -12.40 -24.41
C PRO A 335 -13.13 -13.28 -24.39
N VAL A 336 -12.95 -14.58 -24.15
CA VAL A 336 -14.06 -15.54 -24.05
C VAL A 336 -14.24 -15.93 -22.59
N ALA A 337 -15.42 -15.67 -22.05
CA ALA A 337 -15.76 -15.99 -20.65
C ALA A 337 -15.62 -17.50 -20.34
N ASP A 338 -15.14 -17.81 -19.12
CA ASP A 338 -15.20 -19.14 -18.55
C ASP A 338 -16.27 -19.17 -17.43
N PRO A 339 -17.45 -19.76 -17.68
CA PRO A 339 -18.53 -19.77 -16.71
C PRO A 339 -18.13 -20.39 -15.35
N THR A 340 -17.26 -21.41 -15.34
CA THR A 340 -16.82 -22.09 -14.12
C THR A 340 -15.95 -21.19 -13.27
N SER A 341 -14.94 -20.55 -13.88
CA SER A 341 -14.07 -19.60 -13.18
C SER A 341 -14.85 -18.36 -12.72
N GLN A 342 -15.76 -17.86 -13.55
CA GLN A 342 -16.64 -16.73 -13.16
C GLN A 342 -17.56 -17.08 -12.00
N ALA A 343 -18.14 -18.29 -11.97
CA ALA A 343 -18.96 -18.74 -10.85
C ALA A 343 -18.14 -18.84 -9.54
N THR A 344 -16.91 -19.35 -9.61
CA THR A 344 -15.99 -19.38 -8.45
C THR A 344 -15.72 -17.98 -7.93
N ARG A 345 -15.42 -17.03 -8.80
CA ARG A 345 -15.16 -15.62 -8.45
C ARG A 345 -16.41 -14.92 -7.93
N ALA A 346 -17.59 -15.22 -8.47
CA ALA A 346 -18.88 -14.75 -7.93
C ALA A 346 -19.13 -15.25 -6.49
N GLY A 347 -18.71 -16.48 -6.18
CA GLY A 347 -18.72 -17.01 -4.81
C GLY A 347 -17.83 -16.19 -3.86
N LEU A 348 -16.65 -15.77 -4.31
CA LEU A 348 -15.74 -14.92 -3.54
C LEU A 348 -16.32 -13.50 -3.35
N ILE A 349 -16.98 -12.93 -4.35
CA ILE A 349 -17.72 -11.67 -4.25
C ILE A 349 -18.81 -11.77 -3.17
N THR A 350 -19.56 -12.85 -3.16
CA THR A 350 -20.59 -13.08 -2.13
C THR A 350 -19.98 -13.11 -0.73
N GLN A 351 -18.85 -13.80 -0.55
CA GLN A 351 -18.13 -13.84 0.74
C GLN A 351 -17.61 -12.45 1.14
N TYR A 352 -17.02 -11.70 0.21
CA TYR A 352 -16.57 -10.33 0.44
C TYR A 352 -17.73 -9.42 0.88
N ASN A 353 -18.85 -9.43 0.16
CA ASN A 353 -20.02 -8.63 0.50
C ASN A 353 -20.61 -9.01 1.87
N ASN A 354 -20.57 -10.29 2.25
CA ASN A 354 -20.96 -10.72 3.59
C ASN A 354 -20.02 -10.15 4.67
N VAL A 355 -18.72 -10.06 4.39
CA VAL A 355 -17.76 -9.42 5.33
C VAL A 355 -18.07 -7.93 5.46
N LEU A 356 -18.38 -7.21 4.36
CA LEU A 356 -18.80 -5.80 4.43
C LEU A 356 -20.06 -5.61 5.27
N GLN A 357 -21.02 -6.50 5.16
CA GLN A 357 -22.22 -6.48 6.01
C GLN A 357 -21.85 -6.65 7.49
N GLN A 358 -20.90 -7.55 7.82
CA GLN A 358 -20.40 -7.70 9.19
C GLN A 358 -19.63 -6.45 9.67
N ILE A 359 -18.90 -5.77 8.81
CA ILE A 359 -18.27 -4.49 9.14
C ILE A 359 -19.33 -3.48 9.56
N ASN A 360 -20.41 -3.33 8.81
CA ASN A 360 -21.50 -2.41 9.12
C ASN A 360 -22.17 -2.74 10.46
N THR A 361 -22.51 -4.01 10.70
CA THR A 361 -23.14 -4.42 11.95
C THR A 361 -22.20 -4.28 13.13
N THR A 362 -20.94 -4.68 13.02
CA THR A 362 -19.93 -4.53 14.08
C THR A 362 -19.70 -3.06 14.45
N SER A 363 -19.66 -2.17 13.46
CA SER A 363 -19.56 -0.73 13.72
C SER A 363 -20.77 -0.21 14.49
N GLN A 364 -22.00 -0.63 14.15
CA GLN A 364 -23.24 -0.24 14.82
C GLN A 364 -23.35 -0.81 16.24
N ASP A 365 -22.87 -2.03 16.46
CA ASP A 365 -22.95 -2.72 17.77
C ASP A 365 -21.88 -2.25 18.76
N SER A 366 -20.86 -1.50 18.32
CA SER A 366 -19.72 -1.03 19.13
C SER A 366 -20.10 0.14 20.03
N SER A 367 -21.23 0.04 20.73
CA SER A 367 -21.78 1.09 21.60
C SER A 367 -21.70 0.69 23.08
N PHE A 368 -21.59 1.67 23.95
CA PHE A 368 -21.77 1.51 25.40
C PHE A 368 -22.64 2.65 25.95
N ASN A 369 -23.67 2.29 26.71
CA ASN A 369 -24.61 3.24 27.33
C ASN A 369 -25.20 4.27 26.34
N GLY A 370 -25.47 3.82 25.09
CA GLY A 370 -26.07 4.65 24.03
C GLY A 370 -25.11 5.57 23.29
N ILE A 371 -23.79 5.49 23.56
CA ILE A 371 -22.77 6.22 22.84
C ILE A 371 -21.96 5.26 21.98
N ASN A 372 -21.85 5.54 20.68
CA ASN A 372 -21.08 4.77 19.72
C ASN A 372 -20.09 5.66 18.95
N LEU A 373 -18.83 5.64 19.39
CA LEU A 373 -17.76 6.41 18.75
C LEU A 373 -17.41 5.92 17.34
N LEU A 374 -17.76 4.67 16.97
CA LEU A 374 -17.55 4.14 15.64
C LEU A 374 -18.71 4.45 14.68
N ASN A 375 -19.75 5.12 15.18
CA ASN A 375 -20.88 5.60 14.38
C ASN A 375 -21.02 7.14 14.41
N GLY A 376 -19.96 7.85 14.84
CA GLY A 376 -19.90 9.31 14.79
C GLY A 376 -20.43 10.03 16.04
N ASP A 377 -20.82 9.34 17.09
CA ASP A 377 -21.26 9.97 18.34
C ASP A 377 -20.10 10.71 19.02
N THR A 378 -20.43 11.66 19.89
CA THR A 378 -19.45 12.40 20.69
C THR A 378 -19.53 12.02 22.16
N LEU A 379 -18.41 11.61 22.74
CA LEU A 379 -18.24 11.43 24.18
C LEU A 379 -17.72 12.71 24.81
N SER A 380 -18.48 13.29 25.76
CA SER A 380 -18.08 14.47 26.51
C SER A 380 -17.85 14.08 27.96
N LEU A 381 -16.64 14.27 28.46
CA LEU A 381 -16.22 13.99 29.82
C LEU A 381 -15.87 15.27 30.56
N VAL A 382 -16.39 15.43 31.79
CA VAL A 382 -16.08 16.54 32.68
C VAL A 382 -15.23 16.02 33.83
N PHE A 383 -14.16 16.75 34.19
CA PHE A 383 -13.17 16.31 35.17
C PHE A 383 -13.15 17.18 36.42
N ASP A 384 -13.89 18.27 36.47
CA ASP A 384 -13.98 19.16 37.62
C ASP A 384 -15.42 19.59 37.90
N GLU A 385 -15.69 19.97 39.15
CA GLU A 385 -17.01 20.36 39.62
C GLU A 385 -17.54 21.66 38.99
N THR A 386 -16.68 22.44 38.35
CA THR A 386 -17.06 23.71 37.68
C THR A 386 -17.45 23.52 36.21
N GLY A 387 -17.15 22.35 35.63
CA GLY A 387 -17.34 22.07 34.20
C GLY A 387 -16.32 22.77 33.28
N ALA A 388 -15.31 23.42 33.85
CA ALA A 388 -14.26 24.10 33.08
C ALA A 388 -13.26 23.10 32.44
N SER A 389 -12.95 22.03 33.18
CA SER A 389 -12.07 20.95 32.71
C SER A 389 -12.91 19.85 32.04
N LYS A 390 -12.87 19.79 30.70
CA LYS A 390 -13.62 18.81 29.91
C LYS A 390 -12.78 18.27 28.76
N LEU A 391 -13.10 17.06 28.31
CA LEU A 391 -12.58 16.43 27.12
C LEU A 391 -13.74 15.99 26.26
N ASN A 392 -13.76 16.44 25.00
CA ASN A 392 -14.73 16.00 24.00
C ASN A 392 -13.99 15.09 23.00
N ILE A 393 -14.50 13.88 22.81
CA ILE A 393 -13.99 12.90 21.84
C ILE A 393 -15.10 12.69 20.84
N THR A 394 -14.86 13.17 19.61
CA THR A 394 -15.80 13.01 18.49
C THR A 394 -15.48 11.70 17.80
N GLY A 395 -16.47 10.85 17.66
CA GLY A 395 -16.36 9.58 16.96
C GLY A 395 -16.31 9.75 15.44
N VAL A 396 -15.95 8.67 14.76
CA VAL A 396 -15.88 8.56 13.30
C VAL A 396 -16.77 7.41 12.85
N THR A 397 -17.46 7.58 11.72
CA THR A 397 -18.29 6.50 11.17
C THR A 397 -17.44 5.50 10.41
N PHE A 398 -17.38 4.27 10.89
CA PHE A 398 -16.61 3.15 10.31
C PHE A 398 -17.51 2.05 9.72
N ASN A 399 -18.52 2.45 8.94
CA ASN A 399 -19.23 1.53 8.06
C ASN A 399 -18.41 1.32 6.76
N ASP A 400 -18.91 0.51 5.83
CA ASP A 400 -18.29 0.28 4.52
C ASP A 400 -17.96 1.59 3.79
N ALA A 401 -18.92 2.50 3.68
CA ALA A 401 -18.73 3.80 3.03
C ALA A 401 -17.71 4.69 3.76
N GLY A 402 -17.73 4.73 5.10
CA GLY A 402 -16.78 5.50 5.91
C GLY A 402 -15.35 4.96 5.82
N LEU A 403 -15.19 3.68 5.50
CA LEU A 403 -13.91 3.03 5.22
C LEU A 403 -13.51 3.10 3.73
N GLY A 404 -14.30 3.74 2.87
CA GLY A 404 -14.05 3.82 1.43
C GLY A 404 -14.24 2.48 0.69
N LEU A 405 -15.00 1.56 1.28
CA LEU A 405 -15.28 0.24 0.71
C LEU A 405 -16.64 0.24 0.03
N SER A 406 -16.81 -0.61 -0.98
CA SER A 406 -18.08 -0.78 -1.69
C SER A 406 -18.40 -2.24 -1.94
N THR A 407 -19.68 -2.54 -2.06
CA THR A 407 -20.14 -3.87 -2.47
C THR A 407 -19.71 -4.16 -3.91
N LEU A 408 -19.31 -5.40 -4.15
CA LEU A 408 -18.90 -5.89 -5.46
C LEU A 408 -20.05 -6.60 -6.16
N THR A 409 -20.05 -6.53 -7.51
CA THR A 409 -21.08 -7.12 -8.37
C THR A 409 -20.50 -8.30 -9.15
N ALA A 410 -21.14 -9.46 -9.06
CA ALA A 410 -20.75 -10.62 -9.86
C ALA A 410 -20.93 -10.34 -11.36
N GLY A 411 -19.95 -10.75 -12.16
CA GLY A 411 -19.93 -10.51 -13.60
C GLY A 411 -19.30 -9.19 -14.04
N THR A 412 -18.96 -8.29 -13.10
CA THR A 412 -18.24 -7.04 -13.36
C THR A 412 -16.95 -6.93 -12.54
N ASP A 413 -17.01 -7.32 -11.29
CA ASP A 413 -15.88 -7.20 -10.36
C ASP A 413 -15.16 -8.57 -10.24
N PHE A 414 -13.90 -8.53 -9.79
CA PHE A 414 -13.05 -9.72 -9.63
C PHE A 414 -12.89 -10.58 -10.90
N LEU A 415 -13.12 -10.04 -12.10
CA LEU A 415 -12.94 -10.79 -13.34
C LEU A 415 -11.48 -11.00 -13.74
N ASP A 416 -10.61 -10.10 -13.34
CA ASP A 416 -9.16 -10.07 -13.59
C ASP A 416 -8.37 -9.73 -12.34
N SER A 417 -7.05 -9.67 -12.44
CA SER A 417 -6.20 -9.37 -11.30
C SER A 417 -6.19 -7.88 -10.95
N ASP A 418 -6.40 -6.99 -11.91
CA ASP A 418 -6.39 -5.55 -11.69
C ASP A 418 -7.56 -5.12 -10.79
N SER A 419 -8.76 -5.63 -11.06
CA SER A 419 -9.94 -5.40 -10.22
C SER A 419 -9.75 -5.92 -8.79
N ALA A 420 -9.07 -7.04 -8.60
CA ALA A 420 -8.76 -7.58 -7.27
C ALA A 420 -7.70 -6.72 -6.55
N ASN A 421 -6.67 -6.26 -7.26
CA ASN A 421 -5.63 -5.39 -6.72
C ASN A 421 -6.19 -4.01 -6.31
N ALA A 422 -7.14 -3.47 -7.07
CA ALA A 422 -7.83 -2.22 -6.70
C ALA A 422 -8.58 -2.36 -5.37
N VAL A 423 -9.28 -3.47 -5.16
CA VAL A 423 -9.96 -3.76 -3.88
C VAL A 423 -8.96 -3.95 -2.75
N LEU A 424 -7.83 -4.64 -2.98
CA LEU A 424 -6.77 -4.78 -1.97
C LEU A 424 -6.21 -3.42 -1.56
N ALA A 425 -5.98 -2.51 -2.50
CA ALA A 425 -5.52 -1.15 -2.19
C ALA A 425 -6.52 -0.39 -1.30
N GLN A 426 -7.83 -0.49 -1.57
CA GLN A 426 -8.88 0.10 -0.73
C GLN A 426 -8.90 -0.51 0.68
N LEU A 427 -8.73 -1.84 0.79
CA LEU A 427 -8.67 -2.52 2.09
C LEU A 427 -7.42 -2.14 2.90
N ASP A 428 -6.28 -1.90 2.25
CA ASP A 428 -5.06 -1.42 2.90
C ASP A 428 -5.23 0.00 3.44
N GLU A 429 -5.92 0.88 2.70
CA GLU A 429 -6.26 2.23 3.15
C GLU A 429 -7.22 2.20 4.34
N ALA A 430 -8.27 1.37 4.26
CA ALA A 430 -9.20 1.14 5.37
C ALA A 430 -8.49 0.61 6.63
N SER A 431 -7.56 -0.34 6.48
CA SER A 431 -6.73 -0.86 7.57
C SER A 431 -5.87 0.23 8.21
N THR A 432 -5.28 1.11 7.39
CA THR A 432 -4.45 2.23 7.85
C THR A 432 -5.28 3.24 8.63
N THR A 433 -6.47 3.57 8.14
CA THR A 433 -7.43 4.47 8.79
C THR A 433 -7.86 3.93 10.16
N LEU A 434 -8.22 2.65 10.25
CA LEU A 434 -8.58 2.01 11.52
C LEU A 434 -7.44 1.99 12.54
N ARG A 435 -6.20 1.79 12.09
CA ARG A 435 -5.01 1.86 12.98
C ARG A 435 -4.77 3.28 13.50
N GLY A 436 -4.97 4.29 12.65
CA GLY A 436 -4.87 5.70 13.05
C GLY A 436 -5.88 6.02 14.16
N GLU A 437 -7.13 5.63 13.99
CA GLU A 437 -8.17 5.86 14.98
C GLU A 437 -7.96 5.05 16.28
N ALA A 438 -7.53 3.79 16.18
CA ALA A 438 -7.16 3.00 17.35
C ALA A 438 -6.09 3.70 18.19
N SER A 439 -5.09 4.29 17.55
CA SER A 439 -4.05 5.06 18.23
C SER A 439 -4.61 6.34 18.90
N ALA A 440 -5.51 7.05 18.23
CA ALA A 440 -6.16 8.24 18.77
C ALA A 440 -7.03 7.92 19.99
N LEU A 441 -7.87 6.89 19.89
CA LEU A 441 -8.72 6.43 21.01
C LEU A 441 -7.87 5.88 22.16
N GLY A 442 -6.76 5.17 21.88
CA GLY A 442 -5.81 4.71 22.90
C GLY A 442 -5.15 5.86 23.64
N SER A 443 -4.77 6.93 22.95
CA SER A 443 -4.26 8.14 23.56
C SER A 443 -5.30 8.84 24.44
N ASN A 444 -6.54 8.96 23.94
CA ASN A 444 -7.66 9.53 24.70
C ASN A 444 -7.96 8.70 25.96
N LEU A 445 -7.97 7.37 25.85
CA LEU A 445 -8.15 6.48 26.99
C LEU A 445 -7.09 6.73 28.06
N SER A 446 -5.81 6.81 27.68
CA SER A 446 -4.71 7.09 28.60
C SER A 446 -4.88 8.45 29.31
N ILE A 447 -5.31 9.49 28.57
CA ILE A 447 -5.61 10.80 29.16
C ILE A 447 -6.72 10.69 30.19
N VAL A 448 -7.80 9.97 29.89
CA VAL A 448 -8.96 9.79 30.79
C VAL A 448 -8.55 9.02 32.05
N GLU A 449 -7.76 7.96 31.92
CA GLU A 449 -7.25 7.17 33.06
C GLU A 449 -6.36 8.02 33.97
N ILE A 450 -5.43 8.81 33.42
CA ILE A 450 -4.59 9.74 34.20
C ILE A 450 -5.46 10.75 34.94
N ARG A 451 -6.50 11.29 34.29
CA ARG A 451 -7.44 12.23 34.93
C ARG A 451 -8.27 11.57 36.02
N GLN A 452 -8.69 10.34 35.81
CA GLN A 452 -9.40 9.56 36.83
C GLN A 452 -8.55 9.36 38.08
N ASP A 453 -7.28 8.98 37.91
CA ASP A 453 -6.35 8.77 39.02
C ASP A 453 -5.99 10.10 39.73
N PHE A 454 -5.85 11.17 38.97
CA PHE A 454 -5.69 12.51 39.56
C PHE A 454 -6.89 12.88 40.44
N ASN A 455 -8.11 12.67 39.98
CA ASN A 455 -9.33 12.97 40.72
C ASN A 455 -9.46 12.12 41.99
N LYS A 456 -9.13 10.81 41.94
CA LYS A 456 -9.07 9.94 43.14
C LYS A 456 -8.09 10.47 44.17
N ASN A 457 -6.90 10.88 43.74
CA ASN A 457 -5.89 11.44 44.61
C ASN A 457 -6.33 12.80 45.20
N LEU A 458 -6.98 13.65 44.39
CA LEU A 458 -7.50 14.94 44.86
C LEU A 458 -8.60 14.75 45.91
N ILE A 459 -9.52 13.78 45.72
CA ILE A 459 -10.51 13.44 46.75
C ILE A 459 -9.83 13.09 48.08
N ASN A 460 -8.80 12.23 48.04
CA ASN A 460 -8.06 11.84 49.23
C ASN A 460 -7.42 13.06 49.94
N VAL A 461 -6.83 13.99 49.15
CA VAL A 461 -6.23 15.22 49.69
C VAL A 461 -7.30 16.11 50.33
N LEU A 462 -8.46 16.28 49.67
CA LEU A 462 -9.56 17.11 50.21
C LEU A 462 -10.14 16.50 51.47
N GLN A 463 -10.37 15.20 51.53
CA GLN A 463 -10.89 14.49 52.71
C GLN A 463 -9.87 14.51 53.86
N THR A 464 -8.58 14.30 53.56
CA THR A 464 -7.52 14.42 54.58
C THR A 464 -7.44 15.85 55.12
N GLY A 465 -7.53 16.87 54.23
CA GLY A 465 -7.58 18.26 54.61
C GLY A 465 -8.77 18.60 55.52
N ALA A 466 -9.97 18.11 55.17
CA ALA A 466 -11.18 18.26 55.98
C ALA A 466 -11.03 17.57 57.35
N SER A 467 -10.48 16.36 57.35
CA SER A 467 -10.24 15.60 58.60
C SER A 467 -9.27 16.30 59.52
N ASN A 468 -8.15 16.84 58.98
CA ASN A 468 -7.17 17.55 59.79
C ASN A 468 -7.72 18.83 60.48
N LEU A 469 -8.74 19.44 59.86
CA LEU A 469 -9.44 20.60 60.46
C LEU A 469 -10.39 20.17 61.58
N THR A 470 -11.04 19.01 61.50
CA THR A 470 -12.13 18.62 62.37
C THR A 470 -11.80 17.53 63.38
N LEU A 471 -10.83 16.64 63.07
CA LEU A 471 -10.47 15.53 63.97
C LEU A 471 -9.82 16.00 65.24
N ALA A 472 -10.20 15.36 66.34
CA ALA A 472 -9.49 15.44 67.62
C ALA A 472 -8.36 14.42 67.68
N ASP A 473 -7.28 14.72 68.43
CA ASP A 473 -6.29 13.71 68.79
C ASP A 473 -6.83 12.89 69.98
N PRO A 474 -7.17 11.59 69.79
CA PRO A 474 -7.74 10.81 70.89
C PRO A 474 -6.84 10.65 72.10
N ASN A 475 -5.51 10.71 71.90
CA ASN A 475 -4.55 10.63 73.00
C ASN A 475 -4.52 11.91 73.85
N GLU A 476 -4.57 13.06 73.17
CA GLU A 476 -4.63 14.35 73.80
C GLU A 476 -5.96 14.52 74.55
N GLU A 477 -7.08 14.21 73.88
CA GLU A 477 -8.40 14.33 74.51
C GLU A 477 -8.62 13.33 75.68
N ALA A 478 -8.09 12.11 75.59
CA ALA A 478 -8.11 11.17 76.72
C ALA A 478 -7.31 11.68 77.89
N ALA A 479 -6.11 12.23 77.64
CA ALA A 479 -5.26 12.85 78.71
C ALA A 479 -5.95 14.07 79.35
N ASN A 480 -6.54 14.96 78.53
CA ASN A 480 -7.31 16.12 78.98
C ASN A 480 -8.54 15.69 79.78
N SER A 481 -9.31 14.67 79.36
CA SER A 481 -10.44 14.16 80.08
C SER A 481 -10.06 13.63 81.48
N GLN A 482 -8.96 12.88 81.60
CA GLN A 482 -8.45 12.36 82.84
C GLN A 482 -7.96 13.52 83.74
N ALA A 483 -7.26 14.49 83.19
CA ALA A 483 -6.79 15.65 83.93
C ALA A 483 -7.94 16.53 84.45
N LEU A 484 -8.95 16.77 83.64
CA LEU A 484 -10.17 17.51 83.96
C LEU A 484 -11.01 16.80 85.03
N SER A 485 -11.16 15.50 84.93
CA SER A 485 -11.85 14.64 85.88
C SER A 485 -11.15 14.71 87.26
N THR A 486 -9.84 14.62 87.24
CA THR A 486 -9.05 14.80 88.50
C THR A 486 -9.23 16.21 89.09
N ARG A 487 -9.20 17.22 88.23
CA ARG A 487 -9.40 18.67 88.64
C ARG A 487 -10.81 18.89 89.19
N GLN A 488 -11.84 18.26 88.55
CA GLN A 488 -13.19 18.33 89.10
C GLN A 488 -13.30 17.68 90.47
N SER A 489 -12.68 16.54 90.73
CA SER A 489 -12.65 15.84 91.99
C SER A 489 -11.97 16.72 93.10
N ILE A 490 -10.85 17.38 92.76
CA ILE A 490 -10.17 18.29 93.61
C ILE A 490 -11.04 19.51 93.90
N ALA A 491 -11.70 20.10 92.93
CA ALA A 491 -12.56 21.26 93.10
C ALA A 491 -13.80 20.96 93.97
N VAL A 492 -14.41 19.76 93.81
CA VAL A 492 -15.51 19.29 94.66
C VAL A 492 -15.00 19.13 96.12
N SER A 493 -13.82 18.57 96.36
CA SER A 493 -13.21 18.43 97.69
C SER A 493 -12.88 19.77 98.36
N ALA A 494 -12.35 20.72 97.57
CA ALA A 494 -12.08 22.06 98.02
C ALA A 494 -13.36 22.81 98.36
N LEU A 495 -14.45 22.64 97.56
CA LEU A 495 -15.75 23.23 97.86
C LEU A 495 -16.34 22.65 99.15
N ALA A 496 -16.23 21.36 99.41
CA ALA A 496 -16.69 20.69 100.61
C ALA A 496 -15.93 21.24 101.85
N LEU A 497 -14.59 21.37 101.74
CA LEU A 497 -13.73 21.92 102.77
C LEU A 497 -14.08 23.38 103.07
N ALA A 498 -14.30 24.22 102.04
CA ALA A 498 -14.68 25.64 102.22
C ALA A 498 -16.06 25.76 102.91
N ASN A 499 -17.03 24.90 102.58
CA ASN A 499 -18.33 24.81 103.23
C ASN A 499 -18.18 24.40 104.72
N GLN A 500 -17.31 23.42 104.99
CA GLN A 500 -17.07 22.93 106.33
C GLN A 500 -16.40 24.07 107.17
N SER A 501 -15.47 24.79 106.62
CA SER A 501 -14.84 25.97 107.28
C SER A 501 -15.87 27.04 107.60
N GLN A 502 -16.81 27.33 106.71
CA GLN A 502 -17.91 28.28 106.99
C GLN A 502 -18.85 27.81 108.10
N GLN A 503 -19.16 26.54 108.20
CA GLN A 503 -19.94 25.97 109.23
C GLN A 503 -19.27 26.07 110.60
N SER A 504 -17.92 25.82 110.60
CA SER A 504 -17.12 25.99 111.85
C SER A 504 -17.11 27.44 112.34
N VAL A 505 -17.00 28.42 111.39
CA VAL A 505 -17.01 29.85 111.72
C VAL A 505 -18.41 30.27 112.29
N LEU A 506 -19.49 29.72 111.68
CA LEU A 506 -20.87 29.92 112.15
C LEU A 506 -21.11 29.31 113.55
N GLN A 507 -20.47 28.16 113.88
CA GLN A 507 -20.52 27.55 115.21
C GLN A 507 -19.71 28.33 116.25
N LEU A 508 -18.71 29.00 115.87
CA LEU A 508 -17.90 29.94 116.80
C LEU A 508 -18.59 31.25 117.03
N LEU A 509 -19.61 31.65 116.26
CA LEU A 509 -20.35 32.91 116.41
C LEU A 509 -21.73 32.70 117.09
N ARG A 510 -21.99 31.52 117.53
CA ARG A 510 -23.12 31.14 118.32
C ARG A 510 -22.75 31.00 119.83
#